data_69de60f0947f8453b9f0b7174e3c8d37
#
_entry.id   69de60f0947f8453b9f0b7174e3c8d37
#
_cell.length_a   1.000
_cell.length_b   1.000
_cell.length_c   1.000
_cell.angle_alpha   90.00
_cell.angle_beta   90.00
_cell.angle_gamma   90.00
#
_symmetry.space_group_name_H-M   'P 1'
#
loop_
_entity.id
_entity.type
_entity.pdbx_description
1 polymer ?
#
loop_
_entity_poly.entity_id
_entity_poly.type
_entity_poly.pdbx_seq_one_letter_code
_entity_poly.pdbx_strand_id
1 'polypeptide(L)'
;MTHRQRILAACHRQVPDRIPWVPRLDLWYNAHSTAGTLPPEFRGLSLRQITDALGVGFHAVVPNFADVRTPDDIADRGLGIFRLKGLAYETRLRDVEREVKIEGDAARVTYHTPVGSVSCAFRFTQEMRQAGATISWMDEHLIKRPEDYRVVAHIFSCLEVVPTYDQYRAWDSWVGDAGVAVAYGNAAASPMQHIMRDLMPVSDFYLGLYDHPAELQSLAESMEPWFEQVLSVLAHSPAEILFWGGNYDERLTYPPFFEQQILPWLARAAEMAHERGKLLLTHTDGENAGLLHLYRRAGFDIADSICPAPMTKLTLAQCIEALPGVTIWGGIPSVALVPEIMSEADFDRLLADTIAIARGRPHLILGIADTTPANASWERMAKITEAANV
;
A
#
# COMPACT_ATOMS: atom_id res chain seq x y z
N MET A 1 -16.29 1.71 22.46
CA MET A 1 -14.87 1.56 22.02
C MET A 1 -14.46 2.79 21.20
N THR A 2 -13.14 3.15 21.22
CA THR A 2 -12.57 4.10 20.25
C THR A 2 -12.41 3.42 18.88
N HIS A 3 -12.09 4.18 17.82
CA HIS A 3 -11.80 3.54 16.51
C HIS A 3 -10.59 2.62 16.58
N ARG A 4 -9.51 3.02 17.28
CA ARG A 4 -8.35 2.17 17.54
C ARG A 4 -8.77 0.83 18.18
N GLN A 5 -9.58 0.88 19.23
CA GLN A 5 -10.03 -0.33 19.93
C GLN A 5 -10.88 -1.23 19.03
N ARG A 6 -11.75 -0.66 18.15
CA ARG A 6 -12.55 -1.45 17.20
C ARG A 6 -11.69 -2.15 16.16
N ILE A 7 -10.72 -1.43 15.59
CA ILE A 7 -9.79 -1.97 14.60
C ILE A 7 -9.01 -3.12 15.22
N LEU A 8 -8.39 -2.92 16.39
CA LEU A 8 -7.62 -3.95 17.06
C LEU A 8 -8.49 -5.13 17.50
N ALA A 9 -9.71 -4.89 17.98
CA ALA A 9 -10.66 -5.97 18.29
C ALA A 9 -10.92 -6.83 17.05
N ALA A 10 -11.20 -6.22 15.89
CA ALA A 10 -11.39 -6.97 14.64
C ALA A 10 -10.13 -7.74 14.23
N CYS A 11 -8.94 -7.15 14.34
CA CYS A 11 -7.66 -7.80 14.04
C CYS A 11 -7.39 -8.99 14.96
N HIS A 12 -7.78 -8.93 16.23
CA HIS A 12 -7.67 -10.00 17.22
C HIS A 12 -8.92 -10.91 17.27
N ARG A 13 -9.83 -10.81 16.29
CA ARG A 13 -11.08 -11.58 16.19
C ARG A 13 -12.01 -11.48 17.42
N GLN A 14 -11.93 -10.37 18.10
CA GLN A 14 -12.86 -9.99 19.15
C GLN A 14 -14.03 -9.23 18.53
N VAL A 15 -15.20 -9.32 19.14
CA VAL A 15 -16.41 -8.63 18.64
C VAL A 15 -16.33 -7.14 19.01
N PRO A 16 -16.24 -6.23 18.02
CA PRO A 16 -16.31 -4.79 18.28
C PRO A 16 -17.76 -4.40 18.65
N ASP A 17 -17.92 -3.23 19.30
CA ASP A 17 -19.23 -2.70 19.70
C ASP A 17 -20.11 -2.28 18.51
N ARG A 18 -19.51 -2.01 17.36
CA ARG A 18 -20.16 -1.76 16.06
C ARG A 18 -19.18 -2.13 14.94
N ILE A 19 -19.66 -2.13 13.69
CA ILE A 19 -18.84 -2.39 12.52
C ILE A 19 -17.69 -1.35 12.46
N PRO A 20 -16.41 -1.76 12.45
CA PRO A 20 -15.33 -0.83 12.21
C PRO A 20 -15.43 -0.28 10.78
N TRP A 21 -15.70 1.02 10.62
CA TRP A 21 -15.75 1.70 9.34
C TRP A 21 -14.56 2.64 9.22
N VAL A 22 -13.64 2.34 8.31
CA VAL A 22 -12.34 3.01 8.17
C VAL A 22 -12.04 3.24 6.68
N PRO A 23 -12.71 4.23 6.05
CA PRO A 23 -12.51 4.53 4.64
C PRO A 23 -11.14 5.17 4.40
N ARG A 24 -10.48 4.78 3.31
CA ARG A 24 -9.29 5.45 2.82
C ARG A 24 -9.69 6.67 1.97
N LEU A 25 -9.50 7.86 2.50
CA LEU A 25 -9.96 9.13 1.92
C LEU A 25 -8.83 10.00 1.35
N ASP A 26 -7.57 9.54 1.36
CA ASP A 26 -6.41 10.34 1.00
C ASP A 26 -6.44 10.85 -0.45
N LEU A 27 -6.80 10.01 -1.41
CA LEU A 27 -6.89 10.40 -2.82
C LEU A 27 -8.01 11.44 -3.03
N TRP A 28 -9.21 11.17 -2.50
CA TRP A 28 -10.33 12.10 -2.55
C TRP A 28 -9.96 13.45 -1.92
N TYR A 29 -9.40 13.44 -0.71
CA TYR A 29 -8.97 14.64 0.00
C TYR A 29 -7.92 15.44 -0.77
N ASN A 30 -6.88 14.77 -1.28
CA ASN A 30 -5.81 15.43 -2.03
C ASN A 30 -6.33 16.09 -3.31
N ALA A 31 -7.21 15.40 -4.06
CA ALA A 31 -7.84 15.95 -5.26
C ALA A 31 -8.65 17.21 -4.94
N HIS A 32 -9.60 17.11 -4.01
CA HIS A 32 -10.48 18.21 -3.67
C HIS A 32 -9.79 19.37 -2.96
N SER A 33 -8.80 19.08 -2.11
CA SER A 33 -7.98 20.10 -1.45
C SER A 33 -7.14 20.87 -2.45
N THR A 34 -6.54 20.18 -3.42
CA THR A 34 -5.72 20.81 -4.48
C THR A 34 -6.58 21.62 -5.46
N ALA A 35 -7.75 21.11 -5.82
CA ALA A 35 -8.69 21.79 -6.71
C ALA A 35 -9.52 22.90 -6.03
N GLY A 36 -9.50 22.99 -4.69
CA GLY A 36 -10.34 23.93 -3.94
C GLY A 36 -11.83 23.56 -3.94
N THR A 37 -12.17 22.30 -4.18
CA THR A 37 -13.54 21.78 -4.32
C THR A 37 -14.03 20.96 -3.14
N LEU A 38 -13.33 21.01 -2.00
CA LEU A 38 -13.84 20.41 -0.75
C LEU A 38 -15.25 20.92 -0.42
N PRO A 39 -16.15 20.05 0.06
CA PRO A 39 -17.44 20.46 0.59
C PRO A 39 -17.30 21.65 1.56
N PRO A 40 -18.26 22.60 1.59
CA PRO A 40 -18.15 23.80 2.41
C PRO A 40 -17.81 23.54 3.88
N GLU A 41 -18.38 22.49 4.47
CA GLU A 41 -18.16 22.06 5.85
C GLU A 41 -16.75 21.53 6.14
N PHE A 42 -16.00 21.15 5.09
CA PHE A 42 -14.63 20.61 5.21
C PHE A 42 -13.53 21.57 4.76
N ARG A 43 -13.91 22.76 4.30
CA ARG A 43 -12.91 23.74 3.85
C ARG A 43 -11.99 24.16 4.98
N GLY A 44 -10.69 24.06 4.71
CA GLY A 44 -9.64 24.38 5.69
C GLY A 44 -9.37 23.29 6.73
N LEU A 45 -10.12 22.18 6.71
CA LEU A 45 -9.83 21.03 7.58
C LEU A 45 -8.79 20.13 6.97
N SER A 46 -7.95 19.55 7.84
CA SER A 46 -7.09 18.43 7.47
C SER A 46 -7.92 17.15 7.30
N LEU A 47 -7.35 16.16 6.57
CA LEU A 47 -8.00 14.86 6.40
C LEU A 47 -8.37 14.23 7.77
N ARG A 48 -7.50 14.36 8.77
CA ARG A 48 -7.74 13.84 10.12
C ARG A 48 -8.97 14.51 10.78
N GLN A 49 -9.10 15.82 10.65
CA GLN A 49 -10.27 16.55 11.17
C GLN A 49 -11.56 16.19 10.43
N ILE A 50 -11.46 15.91 9.13
CA ILE A 50 -12.61 15.43 8.34
C ILE A 50 -13.07 14.06 8.84
N THR A 51 -12.17 13.12 9.03
CA THR A 51 -12.52 11.79 9.57
C THR A 51 -13.14 11.86 10.96
N ASP A 52 -12.65 12.77 11.82
CA ASP A 52 -13.25 13.01 13.14
C ASP A 52 -14.67 13.59 13.02
N ALA A 53 -14.87 14.59 12.14
CA ALA A 53 -16.17 15.20 11.90
C ALA A 53 -17.20 14.20 11.35
N LEU A 54 -16.75 13.23 10.56
CA LEU A 54 -17.57 12.14 10.03
C LEU A 54 -17.85 11.02 11.04
N GLY A 55 -17.09 10.96 12.14
CA GLY A 55 -17.18 9.88 13.12
C GLY A 55 -16.71 8.53 12.58
N VAL A 56 -15.79 8.54 11.60
CA VAL A 56 -15.21 7.34 10.97
C VAL A 56 -13.77 7.12 11.44
N GLY A 57 -13.27 5.89 11.32
CA GLY A 57 -11.89 5.59 11.64
C GLY A 57 -10.91 6.24 10.66
N PHE A 58 -9.77 6.69 11.17
CA PHE A 58 -8.69 7.20 10.35
C PHE A 58 -7.85 6.05 9.77
N HIS A 59 -7.77 5.99 8.43
CA HIS A 59 -6.99 4.98 7.74
C HIS A 59 -5.49 5.35 7.80
N ALA A 60 -4.75 4.67 8.68
CA ALA A 60 -3.32 4.90 8.92
C ALA A 60 -2.45 3.69 8.50
N VAL A 61 -2.89 2.94 7.49
CA VAL A 61 -2.17 1.77 6.94
C VAL A 61 -1.01 2.23 6.07
N VAL A 62 -1.25 3.19 5.19
CA VAL A 62 -0.23 3.73 4.30
C VAL A 62 0.00 5.20 4.66
N PRO A 63 1.26 5.62 4.85
CA PRO A 63 1.58 7.03 5.03
C PRO A 63 1.13 7.86 3.82
N ASN A 64 0.91 9.16 4.03
CA ASN A 64 0.53 10.05 2.92
C ASN A 64 1.73 10.29 1.98
N PHE A 65 1.71 9.65 0.84
CA PHE A 65 2.74 9.80 -0.21
C PHE A 65 2.84 11.22 -0.78
N ALA A 66 1.81 12.05 -0.64
CA ALA A 66 1.83 13.44 -1.13
C ALA A 66 2.86 14.33 -0.41
N ASP A 67 3.40 13.91 0.73
CA ASP A 67 4.43 14.64 1.48
C ASP A 67 5.85 14.48 0.90
N VAL A 68 6.04 13.59 -0.08
CA VAL A 68 7.35 13.26 -0.68
C VAL A 68 7.72 14.32 -1.71
N ARG A 69 8.54 15.30 -1.34
CA ARG A 69 8.96 16.39 -2.26
C ARG A 69 10.35 16.95 -1.98
N THR A 70 11.17 16.29 -1.19
CA THR A 70 12.56 16.72 -1.01
C THR A 70 13.45 16.20 -2.16
N PRO A 71 14.59 16.84 -2.46
CA PRO A 71 15.55 16.30 -3.42
C PRO A 71 15.99 14.87 -3.11
N ASP A 72 16.10 14.51 -1.83
CA ASP A 72 16.46 13.14 -1.41
C ASP A 72 15.35 12.14 -1.71
N ASP A 73 14.07 12.51 -1.48
CA ASP A 73 12.94 11.67 -1.87
C ASP A 73 12.91 11.43 -3.37
N ILE A 74 13.15 12.49 -4.16
CA ILE A 74 13.26 12.40 -5.60
C ILE A 74 14.37 11.44 -6.00
N ALA A 75 15.55 11.52 -5.36
CA ALA A 75 16.67 10.64 -5.65
C ALA A 75 16.35 9.17 -5.37
N ASP A 76 15.71 8.86 -4.24
CA ASP A 76 15.44 7.48 -3.84
C ASP A 76 14.24 6.88 -4.58
N ARG A 77 13.38 7.72 -5.13
CA ARG A 77 12.20 7.32 -5.92
C ARG A 77 12.55 6.40 -7.10
N GLY A 78 13.67 6.66 -7.78
CA GLY A 78 14.15 5.81 -8.87
C GLY A 78 14.51 4.39 -8.44
N LEU A 79 14.80 4.19 -7.17
CA LEU A 79 15.08 2.89 -6.57
C LEU A 79 13.79 2.20 -6.03
N GLY A 80 12.62 2.81 -6.19
CA GLY A 80 11.38 2.33 -5.56
C GLY A 80 11.36 2.52 -4.04
N ILE A 81 12.24 3.35 -3.50
CA ILE A 81 12.35 3.64 -2.07
C ILE A 81 11.64 4.97 -1.79
N PHE A 82 10.81 4.97 -0.76
CA PHE A 82 10.03 6.14 -0.36
C PHE A 82 10.52 6.68 0.98
N ARG A 83 10.69 8.01 1.06
CA ARG A 83 10.95 8.72 2.30
C ARG A 83 9.65 9.40 2.77
N LEU A 84 8.93 8.74 3.65
CA LEU A 84 7.65 9.20 4.15
C LEU A 84 7.77 9.57 5.63
N LYS A 85 7.01 10.57 6.06
CA LYS A 85 6.91 10.88 7.49
C LYS A 85 6.24 9.74 8.23
N GLY A 86 6.74 9.45 9.43
CA GLY A 86 6.14 8.42 10.29
C GLY A 86 6.59 6.98 9.98
N LEU A 87 7.53 6.78 9.05
CA LEU A 87 8.14 5.46 8.88
C LEU A 87 8.94 5.04 10.11
N ALA A 88 8.97 3.73 10.36
CA ALA A 88 9.77 3.15 11.43
C ALA A 88 11.26 2.97 11.04
N TYR A 89 11.61 3.23 9.80
CA TYR A 89 12.98 3.16 9.27
C TYR A 89 13.23 4.23 8.21
N GLU A 90 14.49 4.44 7.95
CA GLU A 90 15.03 5.25 6.84
C GLU A 90 16.06 4.43 6.09
N THR A 91 16.03 4.46 4.76
CA THR A 91 17.07 3.88 3.91
C THR A 91 18.07 4.97 3.52
N ARG A 92 19.36 4.71 3.71
CA ARG A 92 20.47 5.59 3.34
C ARG A 92 21.31 4.95 2.25
N LEU A 93 21.55 5.69 1.20
CA LEU A 93 22.47 5.27 0.13
C LEU A 93 23.88 5.79 0.47
N ARG A 94 24.84 4.88 0.57
CA ARG A 94 26.25 5.16 0.85
C ARG A 94 27.08 5.00 -0.41
N ASP A 95 28.14 5.78 -0.53
CA ASP A 95 29.20 5.63 -1.55
C ASP A 95 28.70 5.53 -3.01
N VAL A 96 27.53 6.11 -3.31
CA VAL A 96 26.96 6.25 -4.65
C VAL A 96 26.64 7.73 -4.89
N GLU A 97 27.26 8.31 -5.90
CA GLU A 97 27.00 9.67 -6.32
C GLU A 97 25.66 9.76 -7.05
N ARG A 98 24.85 10.78 -6.72
CA ARG A 98 23.53 11.03 -7.32
C ARG A 98 23.50 12.41 -7.95
N GLU A 99 23.20 12.48 -9.23
CA GLU A 99 22.89 13.73 -9.92
C GLU A 99 21.37 13.85 -10.11
N VAL A 100 20.77 14.91 -9.56
CA VAL A 100 19.32 15.19 -9.69
C VAL A 100 19.14 16.45 -10.53
N LYS A 101 18.39 16.31 -11.64
CA LYS A 101 17.97 17.43 -12.49
C LYS A 101 16.46 17.55 -12.42
N ILE A 102 15.97 18.74 -12.07
CA ILE A 102 14.54 19.06 -11.99
C ILE A 102 14.23 20.12 -13.03
N GLU A 103 13.29 19.81 -13.92
CA GLU A 103 12.80 20.72 -14.96
C GLU A 103 11.27 20.80 -14.89
N GLY A 104 10.74 21.85 -14.27
CA GLY A 104 9.30 21.98 -14.01
C GLY A 104 8.77 20.86 -13.14
N ASP A 105 7.82 20.09 -13.66
CA ASP A 105 7.20 18.94 -12.99
C ASP A 105 7.95 17.61 -13.23
N ALA A 106 9.00 17.61 -14.04
CA ALA A 106 9.82 16.43 -14.35
C ALA A 106 11.12 16.43 -13.53
N ALA A 107 11.58 15.23 -13.21
CA ALA A 107 12.86 15.00 -12.57
C ALA A 107 13.61 13.85 -13.26
N ARG A 108 14.94 13.99 -13.38
CA ARG A 108 15.85 12.92 -13.79
C ARG A 108 16.86 12.71 -12.70
N VAL A 109 17.11 11.46 -12.38
CA VAL A 109 18.14 11.06 -11.43
C VAL A 109 19.12 10.13 -12.13
N THR A 110 20.42 10.42 -11.98
CA THR A 110 21.51 9.56 -12.45
C THR A 110 22.31 9.09 -11.23
N TYR A 111 22.54 7.78 -11.15
CA TYR A 111 23.38 7.16 -10.13
C TYR A 111 24.70 6.77 -10.77
N HIS A 112 25.81 7.22 -10.18
CA HIS A 112 27.16 6.92 -10.62
C HIS A 112 27.81 5.94 -9.65
N THR A 113 28.30 4.82 -10.16
CA THR A 113 28.97 3.77 -9.39
C THR A 113 30.29 3.37 -10.05
N PRO A 114 31.21 2.70 -9.33
CA PRO A 114 32.44 2.19 -9.94
C PRO A 114 32.24 1.17 -11.08
N VAL A 115 31.04 0.55 -11.14
CA VAL A 115 30.70 -0.46 -12.15
C VAL A 115 29.86 0.07 -13.31
N GLY A 116 29.52 1.37 -13.31
CA GLY A 116 28.75 2.03 -14.35
C GLY A 116 27.74 3.01 -13.79
N SER A 117 26.91 3.56 -14.68
CA SER A 117 25.87 4.52 -14.31
C SER A 117 24.52 4.10 -14.88
N VAL A 118 23.46 4.37 -14.13
CA VAL A 118 22.05 4.21 -14.55
C VAL A 118 21.27 5.48 -14.24
N SER A 119 20.21 5.73 -15.00
CA SER A 119 19.34 6.88 -14.76
C SER A 119 17.87 6.50 -14.86
N CYS A 120 17.03 7.27 -14.17
CA CYS A 120 15.57 7.21 -14.32
C CYS A 120 15.01 8.61 -14.53
N ALA A 121 13.78 8.70 -15.01
CA ALA A 121 13.04 9.95 -15.13
C ALA A 121 11.59 9.75 -14.72
N PHE A 122 11.02 10.74 -14.06
CA PHE A 122 9.63 10.73 -13.64
C PHE A 122 9.07 12.15 -13.56
N ARG A 123 7.74 12.25 -13.52
CA ARG A 123 7.01 13.51 -13.44
C ARG A 123 5.88 13.45 -12.43
N PHE A 124 5.54 14.63 -11.91
CA PHE A 124 4.40 14.81 -11.02
C PHE A 124 3.70 16.12 -11.37
N THR A 125 2.80 16.06 -12.37
CA THR A 125 2.20 17.26 -12.98
C THR A 125 1.08 17.85 -12.11
N GLN A 126 0.67 19.06 -12.44
CA GLN A 126 -0.45 19.73 -11.77
C GLN A 126 -1.76 18.96 -11.99
N GLU A 127 -1.98 18.39 -13.17
CA GLU A 127 -3.16 17.55 -13.46
C GLU A 127 -3.18 16.29 -12.60
N MET A 128 -2.02 15.65 -12.39
CA MET A 128 -1.90 14.50 -11.49
C MET A 128 -2.27 14.88 -10.05
N ARG A 129 -1.80 16.06 -9.57
CA ARG A 129 -2.16 16.56 -8.22
C ARG A 129 -3.65 16.84 -8.10
N GLN A 130 -4.27 17.43 -9.13
CA GLN A 130 -5.70 17.71 -9.18
C GLN A 130 -6.55 16.43 -9.25
N ALA A 131 -6.01 15.37 -9.88
CA ALA A 131 -6.64 14.05 -9.89
C ALA A 131 -6.43 13.27 -8.58
N GLY A 132 -5.71 13.83 -7.61
CA GLY A 132 -5.44 13.19 -6.32
C GLY A 132 -4.30 12.19 -6.34
N ALA A 133 -3.52 12.11 -7.44
CA ALA A 133 -2.36 11.22 -7.49
C ALA A 133 -1.41 11.49 -6.32
N THR A 134 -0.95 10.43 -5.68
CA THR A 134 -0.07 10.47 -4.51
C THR A 134 1.36 10.08 -4.88
N ILE A 135 1.56 9.45 -6.04
CA ILE A 135 2.83 8.92 -6.53
C ILE A 135 3.14 9.52 -7.89
N SER A 136 4.41 9.87 -8.13
CA SER A 136 4.90 10.33 -9.44
C SER A 136 4.83 9.23 -10.48
N TRP A 137 4.59 9.61 -11.73
CA TRP A 137 4.63 8.71 -12.88
C TRP A 137 6.07 8.48 -13.32
N MET A 138 6.46 7.23 -13.52
CA MET A 138 7.78 6.87 -14.04
C MET A 138 7.76 6.90 -15.56
N ASP A 139 8.55 7.80 -16.15
CA ASP A 139 8.73 7.93 -17.61
C ASP A 139 9.85 7.02 -18.12
N GLU A 140 10.93 6.88 -17.34
CA GLU A 140 12.05 5.97 -17.60
C GLU A 140 12.43 5.26 -16.31
N HIS A 141 12.44 3.95 -16.32
CA HIS A 141 12.93 3.14 -15.20
C HIS A 141 14.46 3.07 -15.20
N LEU A 142 15.04 2.62 -14.08
CA LEU A 142 16.49 2.47 -13.93
C LEU A 142 17.07 1.42 -14.87
N ILE A 143 16.41 0.27 -14.99
CA ILE A 143 16.86 -0.86 -15.80
C ILE A 143 16.23 -0.75 -17.18
N LYS A 144 17.08 -0.65 -18.21
CA LYS A 144 16.72 -0.56 -19.63
C LYS A 144 17.32 -1.68 -20.47
N ARG A 145 18.35 -2.36 -19.94
CA ARG A 145 19.12 -3.41 -20.61
C ARG A 145 19.84 -4.29 -19.58
N PRO A 146 20.24 -5.50 -19.95
CA PRO A 146 20.86 -6.45 -19.01
C PRO A 146 22.13 -5.92 -18.31
N GLU A 147 22.92 -5.06 -18.97
CA GLU A 147 24.12 -4.46 -18.39
C GLU A 147 23.80 -3.57 -17.17
N ASP A 148 22.58 -3.08 -17.06
CA ASP A 148 22.16 -2.23 -15.95
C ASP A 148 21.96 -3.04 -14.65
N TYR A 149 21.73 -4.36 -14.75
CA TYR A 149 21.52 -5.24 -13.57
C TYR A 149 22.70 -5.16 -12.58
N ARG A 150 23.94 -5.22 -13.05
CA ARG A 150 25.11 -5.15 -12.18
C ARG A 150 25.25 -3.78 -11.50
N VAL A 151 24.83 -2.71 -12.16
CA VAL A 151 24.89 -1.34 -11.59
C VAL A 151 23.85 -1.20 -10.50
N VAL A 152 22.62 -1.67 -10.74
CA VAL A 152 21.55 -1.67 -9.74
C VAL A 152 21.88 -2.58 -8.56
N ALA A 153 22.45 -3.77 -8.82
CA ALA A 153 22.95 -4.67 -7.77
C ALA A 153 23.99 -3.97 -6.87
N HIS A 154 24.94 -3.24 -7.45
CA HIS A 154 25.90 -2.45 -6.69
C HIS A 154 25.21 -1.37 -5.85
N ILE A 155 24.23 -0.65 -6.41
CA ILE A 155 23.48 0.38 -5.66
C ILE A 155 22.78 -0.24 -4.45
N PHE A 156 22.10 -1.38 -4.62
CA PHE A 156 21.42 -2.05 -3.50
C PHE A 156 22.39 -2.58 -2.44
N SER A 157 23.62 -2.99 -2.82
CA SER A 157 24.65 -3.36 -1.85
C SER A 157 25.17 -2.19 -1.02
N CYS A 158 24.92 -0.95 -1.46
CA CYS A 158 25.28 0.29 -0.76
C CYS A 158 24.14 0.88 0.08
N LEU A 159 23.01 0.19 0.19
CA LEU A 159 21.87 0.64 1.02
C LEU A 159 22.06 0.19 2.49
N GLU A 160 21.82 1.13 3.39
CA GLU A 160 21.80 0.92 4.84
C GLU A 160 20.41 1.26 5.38
N VAL A 161 19.83 0.41 6.21
CA VAL A 161 18.54 0.66 6.86
C VAL A 161 18.77 1.09 8.30
N VAL A 162 18.24 2.26 8.66
CA VAL A 162 18.39 2.86 9.97
C VAL A 162 17.02 2.99 10.66
N PRO A 163 16.85 2.54 11.91
CA PRO A 163 15.61 2.71 12.67
C PRO A 163 15.27 4.18 12.92
N THR A 164 14.00 4.55 12.72
CA THR A 164 13.45 5.88 13.01
C THR A 164 12.21 5.78 13.91
N TYR A 165 12.30 4.97 14.96
CA TYR A 165 11.17 4.66 15.85
C TYR A 165 10.52 5.87 16.52
N ASP A 166 11.27 6.96 16.74
CA ASP A 166 10.70 8.19 17.30
C ASP A 166 9.77 8.89 16.30
N GLN A 167 10.08 8.83 15.00
CA GLN A 167 9.17 9.33 13.95
C GLN A 167 7.88 8.50 13.90
N TYR A 168 8.01 7.18 14.00
CA TYR A 168 6.84 6.29 14.08
C TYR A 168 6.02 6.56 15.35
N ARG A 169 6.64 6.70 16.52
CA ARG A 169 5.92 7.02 17.77
C ARG A 169 5.18 8.36 17.70
N ALA A 170 5.79 9.36 17.07
CA ALA A 170 5.13 10.64 16.83
C ALA A 170 3.91 10.49 15.92
N TRP A 171 4.01 9.69 14.87
CA TRP A 171 2.90 9.35 13.98
C TRP A 171 1.79 8.58 14.71
N ASP A 172 2.12 7.51 15.44
CA ASP A 172 1.16 6.72 16.21
C ASP A 172 0.45 7.59 17.27
N SER A 173 1.17 8.46 17.94
CA SER A 173 0.59 9.42 18.90
C SER A 173 -0.36 10.41 18.23
N TRP A 174 -0.05 10.86 17.01
CA TRP A 174 -0.91 11.77 16.25
C TRP A 174 -2.17 11.05 15.74
N VAL A 175 -2.07 9.80 15.31
CA VAL A 175 -3.21 8.95 14.96
C VAL A 175 -4.08 8.71 16.19
N GLY A 176 -3.47 8.37 17.32
CA GLY A 176 -4.15 8.19 18.61
C GLY A 176 -5.33 7.23 18.55
N ASP A 177 -6.43 7.61 19.16
CA ASP A 177 -7.67 6.82 19.25
C ASP A 177 -8.50 6.76 17.96
N ALA A 178 -8.14 7.53 16.93
CA ALA A 178 -8.88 7.55 15.67
C ALA A 178 -8.56 6.38 14.74
N GLY A 179 -7.42 5.72 14.92
CA GLY A 179 -6.99 4.63 14.06
C GLY A 179 -5.86 3.82 14.68
N VAL A 180 -5.28 2.95 13.88
CA VAL A 180 -4.07 2.20 14.23
C VAL A 180 -2.98 2.57 13.24
N ALA A 181 -1.89 3.16 13.73
CA ALA A 181 -0.73 3.42 12.89
C ALA A 181 -0.04 2.10 12.56
N VAL A 182 0.02 1.78 11.28
CA VAL A 182 0.72 0.59 10.78
C VAL A 182 2.16 0.95 10.45
N ALA A 183 3.13 0.13 10.86
CA ALA A 183 4.50 0.34 10.45
C ALA A 183 4.65 -0.11 8.99
N TYR A 184 4.63 0.86 8.08
CA TYR A 184 4.78 0.63 6.65
C TYR A 184 6.22 0.20 6.34
N GLY A 185 6.36 -0.94 5.67
CA GLY A 185 7.63 -1.46 5.19
C GLY A 185 7.83 -1.17 3.71
N ASN A 186 7.59 -2.17 2.87
CA ASN A 186 7.73 -2.02 1.43
C ASN A 186 6.47 -2.53 0.71
N ALA A 187 6.10 -1.83 -0.38
CA ALA A 187 4.96 -2.23 -1.21
C ALA A 187 5.26 -3.49 -2.05
N ALA A 188 6.52 -3.73 -2.42
CA ALA A 188 6.92 -5.02 -2.99
C ALA A 188 7.24 -6.00 -1.84
N ALA A 189 6.66 -7.20 -1.88
CA ALA A 189 6.89 -8.22 -0.87
C ALA A 189 8.25 -8.91 -1.02
N SER A 190 8.82 -8.91 -2.22
CA SER A 190 10.09 -9.59 -2.53
C SER A 190 10.98 -8.76 -3.45
N PRO A 191 12.30 -9.04 -3.50
CA PRO A 191 13.20 -8.42 -4.46
C PRO A 191 12.73 -8.56 -5.91
N MET A 192 12.28 -9.74 -6.32
CA MET A 192 11.82 -9.98 -7.68
C MET A 192 10.57 -9.16 -8.02
N GLN A 193 9.62 -9.04 -7.07
CA GLN A 193 8.46 -8.16 -7.25
C GLN A 193 8.87 -6.68 -7.29
N HIS A 194 9.88 -6.27 -6.53
CA HIS A 194 10.40 -4.91 -6.54
C HIS A 194 11.02 -4.54 -7.90
N ILE A 195 11.79 -5.46 -8.49
CA ILE A 195 12.33 -5.28 -9.84
C ILE A 195 11.19 -5.07 -10.85
N MET A 196 10.21 -5.97 -10.84
CA MET A 196 9.04 -5.93 -11.72
C MET A 196 8.22 -4.63 -11.59
N ARG A 197 8.07 -4.15 -10.35
CA ARG A 197 7.16 -3.06 -10.03
C ARG A 197 7.81 -1.68 -10.17
N ASP A 198 9.06 -1.54 -9.74
CA ASP A 198 9.69 -0.24 -9.53
C ASP A 198 10.94 0.01 -10.40
N LEU A 199 11.69 -1.03 -10.79
CA LEU A 199 13.00 -0.84 -11.41
C LEU A 199 13.01 -0.97 -12.92
N MET A 200 12.02 -1.63 -13.52
CA MET A 200 11.90 -1.76 -14.98
C MET A 200 10.43 -1.87 -15.43
N PRO A 201 10.12 -1.60 -16.71
CA PRO A 201 8.77 -1.83 -17.24
C PRO A 201 8.35 -3.30 -17.09
N VAL A 202 7.09 -3.55 -16.75
CA VAL A 202 6.56 -4.92 -16.55
C VAL A 202 6.78 -5.82 -17.75
N SER A 203 6.59 -5.29 -18.99
CA SER A 203 6.87 -6.05 -20.22
C SER A 203 8.32 -6.50 -20.30
N ASP A 204 9.24 -5.61 -19.99
CA ASP A 204 10.68 -5.86 -20.08
C ASP A 204 11.13 -6.81 -18.97
N PHE A 205 10.47 -6.73 -17.80
CA PHE A 205 10.69 -7.70 -16.74
C PHE A 205 10.38 -9.14 -17.18
N TYR A 206 9.22 -9.38 -17.81
CA TYR A 206 8.87 -10.73 -18.25
C TYR A 206 9.72 -11.22 -19.44
N LEU A 207 10.13 -10.33 -20.33
CA LEU A 207 11.12 -10.66 -21.35
C LEU A 207 12.47 -11.01 -20.71
N GLY A 208 12.94 -10.21 -19.77
CA GLY A 208 14.18 -10.46 -19.02
C GLY A 208 14.13 -11.77 -18.22
N LEU A 209 12.98 -12.08 -17.61
CA LEU A 209 12.79 -13.34 -16.88
C LEU A 209 12.89 -14.56 -17.80
N TYR A 210 12.53 -14.42 -19.09
CA TYR A 210 12.67 -15.46 -20.09
C TYR A 210 14.08 -15.51 -20.70
N ASP A 211 14.64 -14.37 -21.10
CA ASP A 211 15.90 -14.28 -21.84
C ASP A 211 17.14 -14.31 -20.95
N HIS A 212 17.04 -13.75 -19.72
CA HIS A 212 18.15 -13.52 -18.79
C HIS A 212 17.79 -13.95 -17.35
N PRO A 213 17.22 -15.16 -17.12
CA PRO A 213 16.71 -15.55 -15.80
C PRO A 213 17.79 -15.59 -14.72
N ALA A 214 19.00 -16.01 -15.05
CA ALA A 214 20.09 -16.12 -14.09
C ALA A 214 20.60 -14.75 -13.63
N GLU A 215 20.73 -13.80 -14.54
CA GLU A 215 21.17 -12.43 -14.25
C GLU A 215 20.10 -11.68 -13.43
N LEU A 216 18.82 -11.88 -13.77
CA LEU A 216 17.71 -11.27 -13.03
C LEU A 216 17.60 -11.87 -11.63
N GLN A 217 17.79 -13.18 -11.49
CA GLN A 217 17.85 -13.85 -10.19
C GLN A 217 19.04 -13.34 -9.35
N SER A 218 20.21 -13.17 -9.94
CA SER A 218 21.39 -12.62 -9.26
C SER A 218 21.17 -11.18 -8.79
N LEU A 219 20.47 -10.36 -9.58
CA LEU A 219 20.06 -9.03 -9.15
C LEU A 219 19.12 -9.12 -7.95
N ALA A 220 18.09 -9.96 -7.99
CA ALA A 220 17.16 -10.14 -6.88
C ALA A 220 17.89 -10.58 -5.59
N GLU A 221 18.81 -11.54 -5.68
CA GLU A 221 19.64 -12.00 -4.56
C GLU A 221 20.50 -10.87 -3.97
N SER A 222 21.05 -9.99 -4.81
CA SER A 222 21.81 -8.84 -4.34
C SER A 222 20.99 -7.81 -3.55
N MET A 223 19.66 -7.81 -3.73
CA MET A 223 18.72 -6.94 -3.02
C MET A 223 18.24 -7.52 -1.68
N GLU A 224 18.35 -8.83 -1.47
CA GLU A 224 17.87 -9.52 -0.26
C GLU A 224 18.38 -8.90 1.04
N PRO A 225 19.67 -8.49 1.18
CA PRO A 225 20.15 -7.89 2.42
C PRO A 225 19.39 -6.61 2.82
N TRP A 226 18.99 -5.80 1.87
CA TRP A 226 18.16 -4.62 2.16
C TRP A 226 16.74 -5.01 2.63
N PHE A 227 16.10 -5.98 1.99
CA PHE A 227 14.78 -6.50 2.39
C PHE A 227 14.82 -7.08 3.81
N GLU A 228 15.83 -7.89 4.14
CA GLU A 228 16.00 -8.46 5.49
C GLU A 228 16.25 -7.38 6.54
N GLN A 229 17.04 -6.34 6.24
CA GLN A 229 17.26 -5.22 7.15
C GLN A 229 15.94 -4.47 7.42
N VAL A 230 15.13 -4.18 6.38
CA VAL A 230 13.84 -3.51 6.55
C VAL A 230 12.91 -4.36 7.42
N LEU A 231 12.74 -5.66 7.11
CA LEU A 231 11.93 -6.57 7.91
C LEU A 231 12.39 -6.63 9.37
N SER A 232 13.69 -6.71 9.60
CA SER A 232 14.27 -6.73 10.95
C SER A 232 13.93 -5.46 11.72
N VAL A 233 14.09 -4.28 11.10
CA VAL A 233 13.77 -3.00 11.75
C VAL A 233 12.27 -2.90 12.03
N LEU A 234 11.40 -3.30 11.10
CA LEU A 234 9.95 -3.32 11.32
C LEU A 234 9.56 -4.24 12.47
N ALA A 235 10.11 -5.44 12.50
CA ALA A 235 9.80 -6.41 13.54
C ALA A 235 10.19 -5.91 14.95
N HIS A 236 11.25 -5.10 15.05
CA HIS A 236 11.67 -4.47 16.32
C HIS A 236 11.01 -3.11 16.59
N SER A 237 10.19 -2.58 15.68
CA SER A 237 9.49 -1.31 15.87
C SER A 237 8.46 -1.39 17.03
N PRO A 238 7.98 -0.27 17.56
CA PRO A 238 6.92 -0.28 18.58
C PRO A 238 5.52 -0.54 18.01
N ALA A 239 5.36 -0.78 16.71
CA ALA A 239 4.08 -1.00 16.06
C ALA A 239 3.43 -2.33 16.48
N GLU A 240 2.10 -2.34 16.55
CA GLU A 240 1.29 -3.56 16.75
C GLU A 240 1.06 -4.30 15.43
N ILE A 241 0.98 -3.56 14.31
CA ILE A 241 0.74 -4.09 12.97
C ILE A 241 1.86 -3.65 12.04
N LEU A 242 2.44 -4.61 11.31
CA LEU A 242 3.45 -4.36 10.28
C LEU A 242 2.81 -4.48 8.90
N PHE A 243 3.20 -3.61 7.98
CA PHE A 243 2.82 -3.69 6.57
C PHE A 243 3.98 -4.30 5.77
N TRP A 244 3.68 -5.33 4.98
CA TRP A 244 4.65 -5.90 4.05
C TRP A 244 4.00 -6.41 2.79
N GLY A 245 4.44 -5.89 1.64
CA GLY A 245 4.00 -6.31 0.32
C GLY A 245 2.61 -5.82 -0.07
N GLY A 246 2.35 -5.80 -1.36
CA GLY A 246 1.05 -5.39 -1.87
C GLY A 246 0.93 -5.44 -3.39
N ASN A 247 -0.29 -5.10 -3.87
CA ASN A 247 -0.64 -5.01 -5.28
C ASN A 247 -0.41 -6.34 -6.01
N TYR A 248 -1.15 -7.37 -5.58
CA TYR A 248 -1.10 -8.69 -6.21
C TYR A 248 -2.25 -8.84 -7.20
N ASP A 249 -1.95 -9.37 -8.38
CA ASP A 249 -2.92 -9.66 -9.40
C ASP A 249 -2.63 -11.03 -10.03
N GLU A 250 -3.67 -11.86 -10.24
CA GLU A 250 -3.50 -13.23 -10.75
C GLU A 250 -2.90 -13.31 -12.15
N ARG A 251 -2.79 -12.18 -12.88
CA ARG A 251 -2.15 -12.10 -14.20
C ARG A 251 -0.73 -11.57 -14.11
N LEU A 252 -0.52 -10.51 -13.31
CA LEU A 252 0.80 -9.88 -13.15
C LEU A 252 1.67 -10.66 -12.18
N THR A 253 1.15 -11.01 -11.01
CA THR A 253 1.83 -11.87 -10.05
C THR A 253 1.24 -13.28 -10.10
N TYR A 254 1.15 -13.83 -11.30
CA TYR A 254 0.47 -15.10 -11.56
C TYR A 254 0.88 -16.23 -10.59
N PRO A 255 0.02 -17.24 -10.34
CA PRO A 255 0.21 -18.17 -9.23
C PRO A 255 1.62 -18.80 -9.11
N PRO A 256 2.26 -19.31 -10.17
CA PRO A 256 3.64 -19.81 -10.06
C PRO A 256 4.67 -18.76 -9.65
N PHE A 257 4.57 -17.53 -10.16
CA PHE A 257 5.45 -16.44 -9.77
C PHE A 257 5.20 -16.04 -8.31
N PHE A 258 3.94 -15.90 -7.90
CA PHE A 258 3.58 -15.61 -6.52
C PHE A 258 4.13 -16.69 -5.57
N GLU A 259 3.92 -17.96 -5.89
CA GLU A 259 4.36 -19.09 -5.05
C GLU A 259 5.89 -19.14 -4.91
N GLN A 260 6.64 -18.89 -5.99
CA GLN A 260 8.09 -19.00 -5.98
C GLN A 260 8.79 -17.74 -5.47
N GLN A 261 8.27 -16.55 -5.80
CA GLN A 261 8.98 -15.30 -5.59
C GLN A 261 8.40 -14.42 -4.46
N ILE A 262 7.10 -14.51 -4.18
CA ILE A 262 6.42 -13.62 -3.23
C ILE A 262 6.10 -14.34 -1.92
N LEU A 263 5.50 -15.53 -2.01
CA LEU A 263 5.04 -16.30 -0.87
C LEU A 263 6.14 -16.55 0.21
N PRO A 264 7.38 -16.92 -0.14
CA PRO A 264 8.43 -17.14 0.86
C PRO A 264 8.74 -15.88 1.69
N TRP A 265 8.72 -14.71 1.06
CA TRP A 265 8.97 -13.43 1.73
C TRP A 265 7.81 -12.98 2.61
N LEU A 266 6.56 -13.22 2.19
CA LEU A 266 5.40 -12.99 3.04
C LEU A 266 5.40 -13.90 4.26
N ALA A 267 5.70 -15.19 4.07
CA ALA A 267 5.79 -16.14 5.17
C ALA A 267 6.91 -15.75 6.16
N ARG A 268 8.06 -15.33 5.64
CA ARG A 268 9.17 -14.82 6.46
C ARG A 268 8.79 -13.58 7.26
N ALA A 269 8.10 -12.63 6.62
CA ALA A 269 7.60 -11.43 7.29
C ALA A 269 6.57 -11.75 8.39
N ALA A 270 5.67 -12.70 8.14
CA ALA A 270 4.69 -13.17 9.11
C ALA A 270 5.37 -13.83 10.32
N GLU A 271 6.34 -14.73 10.08
CA GLU A 271 7.12 -15.38 11.14
C GLU A 271 7.80 -14.32 12.03
N MET A 272 8.52 -13.36 11.44
CA MET A 272 9.21 -12.31 12.18
C MET A 272 8.27 -11.39 12.98
N ALA A 273 7.08 -11.13 12.45
CA ALA A 273 6.04 -10.38 13.17
C ALA A 273 5.50 -11.19 14.37
N HIS A 274 5.13 -12.44 14.13
CA HIS A 274 4.53 -13.33 15.16
C HIS A 274 5.48 -13.67 16.30
N GLU A 275 6.78 -13.87 16.03
CA GLU A 275 7.81 -14.05 17.06
C GLU A 275 7.86 -12.88 18.07
N ARG A 276 7.35 -11.72 17.71
CA ARG A 276 7.30 -10.50 18.54
C ARG A 276 5.88 -10.11 18.97
N GLY A 277 4.92 -11.02 18.79
CA GLY A 277 3.52 -10.80 19.16
C GLY A 277 2.83 -9.70 18.34
N LYS A 278 3.29 -9.47 17.11
CA LYS A 278 2.72 -8.49 16.17
C LYS A 278 1.89 -9.16 15.09
N LEU A 279 1.06 -8.36 14.41
CA LEU A 279 0.29 -8.79 13.26
C LEU A 279 0.95 -8.35 11.97
N LEU A 280 0.86 -9.19 10.93
CA LEU A 280 1.27 -8.83 9.58
C LEU A 280 0.04 -8.45 8.74
N LEU A 281 0.10 -7.28 8.14
CA LEU A 281 -0.83 -6.79 7.13
C LEU A 281 -0.15 -6.80 5.77
N THR A 282 -0.85 -7.28 4.74
CA THR A 282 -0.45 -7.16 3.34
C THR A 282 -1.57 -6.51 2.52
N HIS A 283 -1.22 -5.71 1.52
CA HIS A 283 -2.17 -4.98 0.69
C HIS A 283 -2.57 -5.82 -0.53
N THR A 284 -3.79 -6.33 -0.52
CA THR A 284 -4.29 -7.33 -1.46
C THR A 284 -5.16 -6.73 -2.58
N ASP A 285 -4.83 -5.52 -3.02
CA ASP A 285 -5.48 -4.91 -4.17
C ASP A 285 -5.21 -5.70 -5.47
N GLY A 286 -6.22 -5.76 -6.36
CA GLY A 286 -6.18 -6.46 -7.64
C GLY A 286 -7.10 -7.68 -7.73
N GLU A 287 -7.03 -8.42 -8.84
CA GLU A 287 -7.77 -9.66 -9.05
C GLU A 287 -7.05 -10.83 -8.36
N ASN A 288 -7.62 -11.29 -7.27
CA ASN A 288 -6.99 -12.25 -6.37
C ASN A 288 -7.56 -13.67 -6.45
N ALA A 289 -8.58 -13.94 -7.26
CA ALA A 289 -9.29 -15.24 -7.26
C ALA A 289 -8.32 -16.43 -7.41
N GLY A 290 -7.36 -16.33 -8.31
CA GLY A 290 -6.33 -17.37 -8.53
C GLY A 290 -5.25 -17.45 -7.45
N LEU A 291 -5.16 -16.46 -6.54
CA LEU A 291 -4.10 -16.36 -5.52
C LEU A 291 -4.56 -16.73 -4.11
N LEU A 292 -5.87 -16.76 -3.82
CA LEU A 292 -6.39 -16.93 -2.46
C LEU A 292 -5.91 -18.21 -1.77
N HIS A 293 -5.70 -19.30 -2.51
CA HIS A 293 -5.17 -20.55 -1.97
C HIS A 293 -3.71 -20.43 -1.51
N LEU A 294 -2.93 -19.54 -2.13
CA LEU A 294 -1.55 -19.22 -1.76
C LEU A 294 -1.52 -18.26 -0.56
N TYR A 295 -2.47 -17.34 -0.47
CA TYR A 295 -2.59 -16.41 0.66
C TYR A 295 -2.73 -17.15 1.99
N ARG A 296 -3.45 -18.26 2.04
CA ARG A 296 -3.57 -19.10 3.24
C ARG A 296 -2.22 -19.63 3.75
N ARG A 297 -1.24 -19.77 2.86
CA ARG A 297 0.11 -20.28 3.16
C ARG A 297 1.08 -19.16 3.54
N ALA A 298 0.72 -17.92 3.25
CA ALA A 298 1.58 -16.77 3.49
C ALA A 298 1.66 -16.34 4.97
N GLY A 299 0.66 -16.73 5.78
CA GLY A 299 0.68 -16.51 7.23
C GLY A 299 0.34 -15.09 7.70
N PHE A 300 -0.01 -14.16 6.80
CA PHE A 300 -0.43 -12.83 7.21
C PHE A 300 -1.80 -12.84 7.92
N ASP A 301 -2.01 -11.86 8.80
CA ASP A 301 -3.20 -11.76 9.64
C ASP A 301 -4.28 -10.88 9.07
N ILE A 302 -3.89 -9.88 8.25
CA ILE A 302 -4.77 -8.85 7.74
C ILE A 302 -4.56 -8.71 6.23
N ALA A 303 -5.65 -8.87 5.48
CA ALA A 303 -5.74 -8.60 4.05
C ALA A 303 -6.36 -7.20 3.86
N ASP A 304 -5.51 -6.20 3.65
CA ASP A 304 -5.95 -4.83 3.38
C ASP A 304 -6.34 -4.69 1.90
N SER A 305 -7.39 -3.92 1.66
CA SER A 305 -7.89 -3.59 0.31
C SER A 305 -8.43 -4.77 -0.50
N ILE A 306 -8.98 -5.79 0.17
CA ILE A 306 -9.73 -6.81 -0.57
C ILE A 306 -10.85 -6.14 -1.37
N CYS A 307 -10.77 -6.26 -2.68
CA CYS A 307 -11.71 -5.68 -3.62
C CYS A 307 -12.69 -6.73 -4.13
N PRO A 308 -13.99 -6.66 -3.77
CA PRO A 308 -14.98 -7.61 -4.25
C PRO A 308 -15.58 -7.20 -5.61
N ALA A 309 -16.43 -8.06 -6.15
CA ALA A 309 -17.28 -7.75 -7.30
C ALA A 309 -18.06 -6.43 -7.08
N PRO A 310 -18.25 -5.62 -8.15
CA PRO A 310 -18.00 -5.92 -9.56
C PRO A 310 -16.57 -5.57 -10.04
N MET A 311 -15.68 -5.09 -9.21
CA MET A 311 -14.30 -4.76 -9.64
C MET A 311 -13.45 -6.00 -9.88
N THR A 312 -13.71 -7.07 -9.13
CA THR A 312 -13.05 -8.37 -9.27
C THR A 312 -14.09 -9.49 -9.43
N LYS A 313 -13.63 -10.74 -9.58
CA LYS A 313 -14.51 -11.87 -9.84
C LYS A 313 -15.31 -12.33 -8.62
N LEU A 314 -14.76 -12.17 -7.41
CA LEU A 314 -15.35 -12.77 -6.21
C LEU A 314 -16.19 -11.76 -5.42
N THR A 315 -17.27 -12.24 -4.85
CA THR A 315 -18.06 -11.47 -3.86
C THR A 315 -17.30 -11.36 -2.53
N LEU A 316 -17.66 -10.38 -1.71
CA LEU A 316 -17.09 -10.23 -0.37
C LEU A 316 -17.25 -11.51 0.47
N ALA A 317 -18.42 -12.17 0.39
CA ALA A 317 -18.66 -13.41 1.09
C ALA A 317 -17.69 -14.54 0.67
N GLN A 318 -17.45 -14.67 -0.63
CA GLN A 318 -16.50 -15.65 -1.19
C GLN A 318 -15.05 -15.33 -0.77
N CYS A 319 -14.65 -14.06 -0.73
CA CYS A 319 -13.33 -13.66 -0.24
C CYS A 319 -13.14 -14.04 1.25
N ILE A 320 -14.13 -13.75 2.08
CA ILE A 320 -14.12 -14.11 3.52
C ILE A 320 -14.03 -15.63 3.70
N GLU A 321 -14.84 -16.39 2.97
CA GLU A 321 -14.84 -17.85 3.04
C GLU A 321 -13.51 -18.45 2.58
N ALA A 322 -12.91 -17.86 1.57
CA ALA A 322 -11.63 -18.30 1.03
C ALA A 322 -10.44 -17.99 1.97
N LEU A 323 -10.57 -17.05 2.89
CA LEU A 323 -9.52 -16.61 3.81
C LEU A 323 -9.90 -16.80 5.29
N PRO A 324 -10.18 -18.07 5.72
CA PRO A 324 -10.54 -18.32 7.09
C PRO A 324 -9.39 -17.92 8.01
N GLY A 325 -9.72 -17.10 8.98
CA GLY A 325 -8.72 -16.68 9.94
C GLY A 325 -7.96 -15.42 9.61
N VAL A 326 -8.15 -14.83 8.45
CA VAL A 326 -7.59 -13.54 8.06
C VAL A 326 -8.63 -12.44 8.31
N THR A 327 -8.21 -11.34 8.90
CA THR A 327 -9.03 -10.12 8.99
C THR A 327 -9.06 -9.45 7.63
N ILE A 328 -10.24 -9.18 7.10
CA ILE A 328 -10.39 -8.42 5.86
C ILE A 328 -10.60 -6.94 6.20
N TRP A 329 -9.77 -6.08 5.61
CA TRP A 329 -9.93 -4.64 5.65
C TRP A 329 -10.24 -4.13 4.23
N GLY A 330 -11.48 -3.72 3.99
CA GLY A 330 -11.95 -3.35 2.66
C GLY A 330 -13.43 -3.70 2.48
N GLY A 331 -13.77 -4.35 1.38
CA GLY A 331 -15.08 -4.95 1.15
C GLY A 331 -16.09 -4.06 0.43
N ILE A 332 -15.82 -2.75 0.27
CA ILE A 332 -16.64 -1.87 -0.58
C ILE A 332 -15.83 -1.53 -1.84
N PRO A 333 -16.27 -1.98 -3.02
CA PRO A 333 -15.59 -1.64 -4.27
C PRO A 333 -15.68 -0.14 -4.55
N SER A 334 -14.56 0.52 -4.88
CA SER A 334 -14.50 1.97 -5.08
C SER A 334 -15.45 2.46 -6.17
N VAL A 335 -15.71 1.66 -7.20
CA VAL A 335 -16.69 1.97 -8.27
C VAL A 335 -18.12 2.11 -7.75
N ALA A 336 -18.45 1.54 -6.59
CA ALA A 336 -19.75 1.69 -5.98
C ALA A 336 -20.03 3.13 -5.51
N LEU A 337 -18.99 3.91 -5.30
CA LEU A 337 -19.11 5.32 -4.91
C LEU A 337 -19.33 6.26 -6.10
N VAL A 338 -19.24 5.75 -7.34
CA VAL A 338 -19.30 6.56 -8.56
C VAL A 338 -20.67 6.37 -9.24
N PRO A 339 -21.57 7.37 -9.20
CA PRO A 339 -22.94 7.26 -9.74
C PRO A 339 -22.98 6.96 -11.23
N GLU A 340 -21.97 7.39 -11.99
CA GLU A 340 -21.86 7.14 -13.43
C GLU A 340 -21.55 5.67 -13.75
N ILE A 341 -21.02 4.91 -12.76
CA ILE A 341 -20.63 3.50 -12.94
C ILE A 341 -21.68 2.56 -12.35
N MET A 342 -22.26 2.91 -11.19
CA MET A 342 -23.22 2.05 -10.49
C MET A 342 -24.53 2.82 -10.24
N SER A 343 -25.67 2.22 -10.59
CA SER A 343 -26.98 2.81 -10.30
C SER A 343 -27.25 2.90 -8.78
N GLU A 344 -28.14 3.80 -8.35
CA GLU A 344 -28.52 3.90 -6.93
C GLU A 344 -29.16 2.60 -6.41
N ALA A 345 -29.98 1.93 -7.22
CA ALA A 345 -30.59 0.66 -6.84
C ALA A 345 -29.58 -0.47 -6.66
N ASP A 346 -28.52 -0.50 -7.48
CA ASP A 346 -27.44 -1.49 -7.34
C ASP A 346 -26.54 -1.15 -6.15
N PHE A 347 -26.27 0.14 -5.93
CA PHE A 347 -25.53 0.59 -4.75
C PHE A 347 -26.26 0.25 -3.45
N ASP A 348 -27.55 0.57 -3.35
CA ASP A 348 -28.34 0.29 -2.14
C ASP A 348 -28.40 -1.22 -1.85
N ARG A 349 -28.50 -2.06 -2.88
CA ARG A 349 -28.46 -3.51 -2.76
C ARG A 349 -27.08 -4.01 -2.28
N LEU A 350 -26.01 -3.55 -2.93
CA LEU A 350 -24.63 -3.89 -2.52
C LEU A 350 -24.35 -3.46 -1.08
N LEU A 351 -24.79 -2.26 -0.69
CA LEU A 351 -24.63 -1.77 0.67
C LEU A 351 -25.39 -2.65 1.68
N ALA A 352 -26.65 -2.99 1.40
CA ALA A 352 -27.45 -3.83 2.27
C ALA A 352 -26.79 -5.23 2.47
N ASP A 353 -26.32 -5.86 1.40
CA ASP A 353 -25.63 -7.15 1.43
C ASP A 353 -24.32 -7.06 2.21
N THR A 354 -23.52 -6.02 1.97
CA THR A 354 -22.25 -5.78 2.64
C THR A 354 -22.43 -5.60 4.15
N ILE A 355 -23.41 -4.79 4.56
CA ILE A 355 -23.72 -4.56 5.99
C ILE A 355 -24.23 -5.84 6.66
N ALA A 356 -25.08 -6.63 5.97
CA ALA A 356 -25.56 -7.91 6.48
C ALA A 356 -24.38 -8.89 6.74
N ILE A 357 -23.42 -8.95 5.81
CA ILE A 357 -22.19 -9.73 5.96
C ILE A 357 -21.37 -9.22 7.15
N ALA A 358 -21.16 -7.89 7.24
CA ALA A 358 -20.30 -7.28 8.26
C ALA A 358 -20.85 -7.51 9.69
N ARG A 359 -22.16 -7.44 9.90
CA ARG A 359 -22.79 -7.70 11.20
C ARG A 359 -22.55 -9.13 11.70
N GLY A 360 -22.37 -10.08 10.82
CA GLY A 360 -22.09 -11.49 11.16
C GLY A 360 -20.60 -11.84 11.26
N ARG A 361 -19.68 -10.87 11.06
CA ARG A 361 -18.25 -11.14 10.91
C ARG A 361 -17.39 -10.17 11.75
N PRO A 362 -17.00 -10.54 12.97
CA PRO A 362 -16.21 -9.66 13.85
C PRO A 362 -14.83 -9.30 13.30
N HIS A 363 -14.29 -10.06 12.35
CA HIS A 363 -12.99 -9.86 11.71
C HIS A 363 -13.10 -9.18 10.34
N LEU A 364 -14.09 -8.34 10.16
CA LEU A 364 -14.23 -7.47 8.98
C LEU A 364 -14.15 -6.00 9.41
N ILE A 365 -13.18 -5.30 8.84
CA ILE A 365 -13.06 -3.84 8.92
C ILE A 365 -13.55 -3.31 7.57
N LEU A 366 -14.69 -2.62 7.55
CA LEU A 366 -15.17 -2.01 6.33
C LEU A 366 -14.24 -0.88 5.91
N GLY A 367 -13.88 -0.89 4.65
CA GLY A 367 -13.11 0.11 3.96
C GLY A 367 -13.48 0.15 2.49
N ILE A 368 -12.99 1.15 1.78
CA ILE A 368 -13.13 1.24 0.34
C ILE A 368 -11.89 0.63 -0.28
N ALA A 369 -12.07 -0.27 -1.19
CA ALA A 369 -10.98 -0.94 -1.90
C ALA A 369 -10.82 -0.35 -3.31
N ASP A 370 -9.66 0.17 -3.67
CA ASP A 370 -8.47 0.42 -2.86
C ASP A 370 -8.59 1.71 -2.04
N THR A 371 -9.07 2.81 -2.63
CA THR A 371 -9.20 4.14 -2.06
C THR A 371 -10.47 4.83 -2.57
N THR A 372 -10.90 5.89 -1.90
CA THR A 372 -12.04 6.69 -2.33
C THR A 372 -11.65 7.51 -3.55
N PRO A 373 -12.29 7.29 -4.73
CA PRO A 373 -11.96 8.03 -5.93
C PRO A 373 -12.35 9.51 -5.81
N ALA A 374 -11.69 10.37 -6.60
CA ALA A 374 -11.92 11.81 -6.56
C ALA A 374 -13.37 12.20 -6.90
N ASN A 375 -14.04 11.43 -7.77
CA ASN A 375 -15.43 11.64 -8.17
C ASN A 375 -16.45 10.82 -7.36
N ALA A 376 -16.08 10.36 -6.17
CA ALA A 376 -16.97 9.63 -5.29
C ALA A 376 -18.15 10.50 -4.84
N SER A 377 -19.36 9.94 -4.85
CA SER A 377 -20.55 10.57 -4.30
C SER A 377 -20.48 10.66 -2.79
N TRP A 378 -20.58 11.88 -2.28
CA TRP A 378 -20.60 12.14 -0.86
C TRP A 378 -21.87 11.61 -0.18
N GLU A 379 -23.01 11.62 -0.88
CA GLU A 379 -24.26 11.05 -0.41
C GLU A 379 -24.15 9.54 -0.18
N ARG A 380 -23.43 8.83 -1.07
CA ARG A 380 -23.16 7.39 -0.87
C ARG A 380 -22.23 7.13 0.30
N MET A 381 -21.23 7.96 0.49
CA MET A 381 -20.36 7.92 1.68
C MET A 381 -21.16 8.10 2.97
N ALA A 382 -22.09 9.05 3.00
CA ALA A 382 -22.97 9.27 4.15
C ALA A 382 -23.87 8.06 4.42
N LYS A 383 -24.48 7.46 3.39
CA LYS A 383 -25.28 6.23 3.51
C LYS A 383 -24.48 5.07 4.11
N ILE A 384 -23.23 4.86 3.66
CA ILE A 384 -22.36 3.81 4.22
C ILE A 384 -22.07 4.11 5.69
N THR A 385 -21.72 5.35 6.01
CA THR A 385 -21.40 5.77 7.39
C THR A 385 -22.58 5.56 8.33
N GLU A 386 -23.80 5.92 7.90
CA GLU A 386 -25.02 5.68 8.66
C GLU A 386 -25.25 4.17 8.88
N ALA A 387 -25.18 3.37 7.81
CA ALA A 387 -25.42 1.93 7.87
C ALA A 387 -24.39 1.17 8.73
N ALA A 388 -23.14 1.62 8.77
CA ALA A 388 -22.09 1.02 9.59
C ALA A 388 -22.20 1.40 11.08
N ASN A 389 -22.90 2.48 11.42
CA ASN A 389 -23.10 2.95 12.80
C ASN A 389 -24.31 2.34 13.52
N VAL A 390 -25.19 1.64 12.80
CA VAL A 390 -26.35 0.92 13.31
C VAL A 390 -25.99 -0.55 13.58
#